data_6394e4a2ea4e5890974db1616947fec3
#
_entry.id   6394e4a2ea4e5890974db1616947fec3
#
_cell.length_a   1.000
_cell.length_b   1.000
_cell.length_c   1.000
_cell.angle_alpha   90.00
_cell.angle_beta   90.00
_cell.angle_gamma   90.00
#
_symmetry.space_group_name_H-M   'P 1'
#
loop_
_entity.id
_entity.type
_entity.pdbx_description
1 polymer ?
#
loop_
_entity_poly.entity_id
_entity_poly.type
_entity_poly.pdbx_seq_one_letter_code
_entity_poly.pdbx_strand_id
1 'polypeptide(L)'
;AIFVAAQAIDGRKSSSPGIDLELVRDGVHYVISIKSGTNWGNSSQQEKLAEHLSKALIRLRQGRVNADAVLGICYGKVKTARNPKHGYLKIVGQNFWTFISGDRELYRNIIEPVGYRAKDHNDAYIRARDGLVNLLTQQFVDRFCDETGAIDWPRLVEANSGNYDLDKTMPGLS
;
A
#
# COMPACT_ATOMS: atom_id res chain seq x y z
N ALA A 1 4.13 9.34 4.79
CA ALA A 1 5.44 9.10 5.43
C ALA A 1 6.56 9.87 4.70
N ILE A 2 6.77 9.68 3.38
CA ILE A 2 7.86 10.35 2.64
C ILE A 2 7.77 11.88 2.76
N PHE A 3 6.59 12.46 2.52
CA PHE A 3 6.36 13.91 2.68
C PHE A 3 6.69 14.39 4.11
N VAL A 4 6.27 13.65 5.12
CA VAL A 4 6.56 13.97 6.53
C VAL A 4 8.07 13.98 6.78
N ALA A 5 8.77 12.94 6.34
CA ALA A 5 10.22 12.85 6.52
C ALA A 5 10.96 13.97 5.77
N ALA A 6 10.50 14.36 4.58
CA ALA A 6 11.08 15.47 3.82
C ALA A 6 10.94 16.81 4.55
N GLN A 7 9.79 17.06 5.17
CA GLN A 7 9.54 18.31 5.88
C GLN A 7 10.23 18.37 7.26
N ALA A 8 10.32 17.24 7.95
CA ALA A 8 10.76 17.21 9.35
C ALA A 8 12.28 17.01 9.50
N ILE A 9 12.90 16.17 8.67
CA ILE A 9 14.28 15.71 8.83
C ILE A 9 15.05 15.57 7.49
N ASP A 10 14.65 16.30 6.47
CA ASP A 10 15.28 16.29 5.13
C ASP A 10 15.36 14.88 4.48
N GLY A 11 14.37 14.04 4.78
CA GLY A 11 14.26 12.71 4.16
C GLY A 11 13.89 12.80 2.69
N ARG A 12 14.44 11.89 1.86
CA ARG A 12 14.25 11.90 0.41
C ARG A 12 13.68 10.58 -0.09
N LYS A 13 12.84 10.65 -1.12
CA LYS A 13 12.43 9.45 -1.84
C LYS A 13 13.67 8.76 -2.42
N SER A 14 13.81 7.46 -2.17
CA SER A 14 14.93 6.69 -2.71
C SER A 14 14.78 6.44 -4.21
N SER A 15 15.91 6.41 -4.92
CA SER A 15 16.02 5.90 -6.29
C SER A 15 16.33 4.40 -6.35
N SER A 16 16.64 3.78 -5.22
CA SER A 16 16.98 2.35 -5.14
C SER A 16 15.72 1.47 -5.21
N PRO A 17 15.73 0.40 -6.01
CA PRO A 17 14.60 -0.53 -6.11
C PRO A 17 14.18 -1.09 -4.76
N GLY A 18 12.87 -1.03 -4.46
CA GLY A 18 12.29 -1.55 -3.23
C GLY A 18 12.56 -0.73 -1.97
N ILE A 19 13.21 0.42 -2.10
CA ILE A 19 13.43 1.39 -1.03
C ILE A 19 12.53 2.60 -1.28
N ASP A 20 11.78 2.99 -0.27
CA ASP A 20 10.79 4.07 -0.39
C ASP A 20 11.37 5.42 0.06
N LEU A 21 12.22 5.42 1.09
CA LEU A 21 12.73 6.62 1.75
C LEU A 21 14.18 6.42 2.17
N GLU A 22 14.98 7.48 2.02
CA GLU A 22 16.31 7.61 2.60
C GLU A 22 16.37 8.85 3.48
N LEU A 23 17.05 8.75 4.61
CA LEU A 23 17.31 9.87 5.52
C LEU A 23 18.61 9.66 6.28
N VAL A 24 19.19 10.76 6.78
CA VAL A 24 20.36 10.74 7.66
C VAL A 24 19.92 11.20 9.05
N ARG A 25 20.23 10.40 10.07
CA ARG A 25 19.96 10.75 11.46
C ARG A 25 21.13 10.27 12.33
N ASP A 26 21.59 11.14 13.19
CA ASP A 26 22.71 10.85 14.12
C ASP A 26 23.95 10.26 13.42
N GLY A 27 24.26 10.75 12.20
CA GLY A 27 25.38 10.29 11.40
C GLY A 27 25.19 8.91 10.74
N VAL A 28 24.00 8.34 10.80
CA VAL A 28 23.65 7.08 10.14
C VAL A 28 22.70 7.35 8.96
N HIS A 29 23.03 6.80 7.81
CA HIS A 29 22.18 6.83 6.61
C HIS A 29 21.22 5.64 6.65
N TYR A 30 19.94 5.92 6.75
CA TYR A 30 18.89 4.89 6.79
C TYR A 30 18.26 4.69 5.42
N VAL A 31 18.23 3.44 4.96
CA VAL A 31 17.43 3.00 3.80
C VAL A 31 16.17 2.33 4.31
N ILE A 32 15.00 2.84 3.92
CA ILE A 32 13.74 2.50 4.54
C ILE A 32 12.75 2.00 3.49
N SER A 33 12.21 0.80 3.69
CA SER A 33 11.01 0.36 2.99
C SER A 33 9.79 0.54 3.89
N ILE A 34 8.70 1.07 3.35
CA ILE A 34 7.52 1.47 4.11
C ILE A 34 6.34 0.56 3.78
N LYS A 35 5.64 0.11 4.82
CA LYS A 35 4.40 -0.67 4.70
C LYS A 35 3.30 -0.03 5.53
N SER A 36 2.06 -0.13 5.05
CA SER A 36 0.91 0.43 5.77
C SER A 36 0.65 -0.30 7.09
N GLY A 37 0.66 -1.62 7.10
CA GLY A 37 0.37 -2.44 8.29
C GLY A 37 1.24 -3.68 8.40
N THR A 38 1.01 -4.49 9.42
CA THR A 38 1.83 -5.67 9.74
C THR A 38 1.61 -6.86 8.80
N ASN A 39 0.46 -6.95 8.15
CA ASN A 39 0.06 -8.06 7.27
C ASN A 39 0.32 -7.72 5.79
N TRP A 40 1.52 -7.25 5.46
CA TRP A 40 1.83 -6.68 4.15
C TRP A 40 2.38 -7.67 3.12
N GLY A 41 2.72 -8.89 3.50
CA GLY A 41 3.32 -9.77 2.52
C GLY A 41 3.52 -11.20 2.99
N ASN A 42 3.60 -12.12 2.01
CA ASN A 42 3.98 -13.51 2.21
C ASN A 42 5.52 -13.69 2.32
N SER A 43 5.97 -14.90 2.54
CA SER A 43 7.39 -15.21 2.76
C SER A 43 8.29 -14.75 1.61
N SER A 44 7.88 -14.95 0.35
CA SER A 44 8.67 -14.55 -0.81
C SER A 44 8.78 -13.02 -0.94
N GLN A 45 7.74 -12.29 -0.59
CA GLN A 45 7.77 -10.82 -0.57
C GLN A 45 8.66 -10.29 0.56
N GLN A 46 8.69 -10.97 1.70
CA GLN A 46 9.57 -10.63 2.81
C GLN A 46 11.05 -10.90 2.48
N GLU A 47 11.35 -11.99 1.80
CA GLU A 47 12.70 -12.29 1.30
C GLU A 47 13.16 -11.29 0.26
N LYS A 48 12.30 -10.94 -0.70
CA LYS A 48 12.60 -9.90 -1.70
C LYS A 48 12.85 -8.54 -1.07
N LEU A 49 12.09 -8.16 -0.05
CA LEU A 49 12.34 -6.94 0.71
C LEU A 49 13.73 -6.97 1.37
N ALA A 50 14.05 -8.07 2.05
CA ALA A 50 15.34 -8.23 2.72
C ALA A 50 16.52 -8.15 1.73
N GLU A 51 16.36 -8.71 0.54
CA GLU A 51 17.33 -8.61 -0.55
C GLU A 51 17.53 -7.16 -1.01
N HIS A 52 16.44 -6.41 -1.23
CA HIS A 52 16.51 -4.99 -1.63
C HIS A 52 17.22 -4.14 -0.57
N LEU A 53 16.85 -4.32 0.71
CA LEU A 53 17.49 -3.62 1.83
C LEU A 53 18.98 -3.95 1.93
N SER A 54 19.36 -5.23 1.78
CA SER A 54 20.74 -5.68 1.81
C SER A 54 21.56 -5.07 0.64
N LYS A 55 21.03 -5.09 -0.59
CA LYS A 55 21.69 -4.49 -1.76
C LYS A 55 21.93 -2.99 -1.58
N ALA A 56 20.94 -2.27 -1.04
CA ALA A 56 21.07 -0.84 -0.77
C ALA A 56 22.15 -0.57 0.29
N LEU A 57 22.19 -1.35 1.37
CA LEU A 57 23.24 -1.25 2.41
C LEU A 57 24.65 -1.51 1.86
N ILE A 58 24.81 -2.57 1.05
CA ILE A 58 26.11 -2.92 0.46
C ILE A 58 26.64 -1.74 -0.37
N ARG A 59 25.78 -1.13 -1.20
CA ARG A 59 26.16 0.03 -2.03
C ARG A 59 26.64 1.20 -1.19
N LEU A 60 25.92 1.56 -0.12
CA LEU A 60 26.29 2.66 0.76
C LEU A 60 27.59 2.37 1.52
N ARG A 61 27.76 1.16 2.02
CA ARG A 61 28.97 0.74 2.74
C ARG A 61 30.21 0.69 1.87
N GLN A 62 30.06 0.31 0.58
CA GLN A 62 31.16 0.43 -0.40
C GLN A 62 31.62 1.89 -0.55
N GLY A 63 30.71 2.85 -0.45
CA GLY A 63 31.02 4.28 -0.38
C GLY A 63 31.50 4.76 1.00
N ARG A 64 31.82 3.87 1.94
CA ARG A 64 32.22 4.17 3.33
C ARG A 64 31.18 4.96 4.13
N VAL A 65 29.89 4.86 3.73
CA VAL A 65 28.78 5.49 4.45
C VAL A 65 28.35 4.59 5.60
N ASN A 66 28.25 5.15 6.81
CA ASN A 66 27.64 4.46 7.94
C ASN A 66 26.14 4.34 7.66
N ALA A 67 25.64 3.13 7.41
CA ALA A 67 24.28 2.92 6.96
C ALA A 67 23.59 1.75 7.67
N ASP A 68 22.27 1.89 7.87
CA ASP A 68 21.41 0.84 8.42
C ASP A 68 20.09 0.73 7.62
N ALA A 69 19.46 -0.43 7.70
CA ALA A 69 18.23 -0.75 6.98
C ALA A 69 17.03 -0.81 7.91
N VAL A 70 15.92 -0.24 7.46
CA VAL A 70 14.68 -0.15 8.22
C VAL A 70 13.50 -0.68 7.42
N LEU A 71 12.68 -1.51 8.04
CA LEU A 71 11.31 -1.76 7.64
C LEU A 71 10.40 -0.88 8.51
N GLY A 72 9.86 0.19 7.94
CA GLY A 72 8.92 1.09 8.58
C GLY A 72 7.48 0.60 8.37
N ILE A 73 6.72 0.44 9.44
CA ILE A 73 5.32 0.04 9.40
C ILE A 73 4.47 1.15 10.01
N CYS A 74 3.58 1.74 9.20
CA CYS A 74 2.79 2.90 9.62
C CYS A 74 1.84 2.59 10.78
N TYR A 75 1.22 1.39 10.79
CA TYR A 75 0.21 1.00 11.77
C TYR A 75 0.44 -0.41 12.28
N GLY A 76 0.19 -0.62 13.56
CA GLY A 76 0.25 -1.94 14.19
C GLY A 76 0.73 -1.89 15.63
N LYS A 77 0.52 -2.98 16.37
CA LYS A 77 0.91 -3.13 17.78
C LYS A 77 2.09 -4.09 17.99
N VAL A 78 2.76 -4.48 16.92
CA VAL A 78 3.90 -5.39 16.99
C VAL A 78 5.13 -4.65 17.53
N LYS A 79 5.94 -5.33 18.34
CA LYS A 79 7.16 -4.78 18.94
C LYS A 79 8.15 -4.32 17.85
N THR A 80 8.69 -3.11 18.03
CA THR A 80 9.86 -2.64 17.30
C THR A 80 11.08 -3.47 17.70
N ALA A 81 11.71 -4.13 16.73
CA ALA A 81 12.86 -4.99 16.98
C ALA A 81 13.68 -5.23 15.71
N ARG A 82 14.95 -5.59 15.87
CA ARG A 82 15.78 -6.04 14.75
C ARG A 82 15.37 -7.44 14.30
N ASN A 83 15.25 -7.61 12.99
CA ASN A 83 14.95 -8.91 12.41
C ASN A 83 16.16 -9.85 12.59
N PRO A 84 16.02 -11.01 13.27
CA PRO A 84 17.16 -11.88 13.56
C PRO A 84 17.73 -12.57 12.32
N LYS A 85 16.93 -12.84 11.32
CA LYS A 85 17.33 -13.51 10.08
C LYS A 85 18.00 -12.56 9.08
N HIS A 86 17.45 -11.35 8.94
CA HIS A 86 17.85 -10.45 7.86
C HIS A 86 18.54 -9.16 8.33
N GLY A 87 18.64 -8.93 9.62
CA GLY A 87 19.42 -7.85 10.22
C GLY A 87 18.83 -6.45 10.14
N TYR A 88 17.77 -6.20 9.36
CA TYR A 88 17.14 -4.88 9.32
C TYR A 88 16.34 -4.57 10.59
N LEU A 89 16.22 -3.30 10.94
CA LEU A 89 15.40 -2.84 12.06
C LEU A 89 13.94 -2.68 11.61
N LYS A 90 13.01 -3.38 12.27
CA LYS A 90 11.58 -3.19 12.07
C LYS A 90 11.06 -2.17 13.08
N ILE A 91 10.57 -1.03 12.59
CA ILE A 91 9.99 0.04 13.41
C ILE A 91 8.50 0.15 13.10
N VAL A 92 7.65 0.17 14.13
CA VAL A 92 6.20 -0.01 13.95
C VAL A 92 5.41 1.11 14.64
N GLY A 93 4.37 1.59 13.99
CA GLY A 93 3.36 2.50 14.54
C GLY A 93 3.94 3.80 15.07
N GLN A 94 3.65 4.14 16.31
CA GLN A 94 4.13 5.34 16.98
C GLN A 94 5.65 5.54 16.83
N ASN A 95 6.44 4.47 17.04
CA ASN A 95 7.89 4.54 16.93
C ASN A 95 8.34 4.89 15.51
N PHE A 96 7.65 4.38 14.48
CA PHE A 96 7.97 4.71 13.09
C PHE A 96 7.68 6.18 12.78
N TRP A 97 6.55 6.69 13.19
CA TRP A 97 6.21 8.10 13.00
C TRP A 97 7.17 9.04 13.72
N THR A 98 7.52 8.74 14.98
CA THR A 98 8.54 9.46 15.73
C THR A 98 9.91 9.39 15.07
N PHE A 99 10.27 8.22 14.52
CA PHE A 99 11.55 8.02 13.86
C PHE A 99 11.72 8.91 12.62
N ILE A 100 10.68 9.06 11.80
CA ILE A 100 10.74 9.83 10.56
C ILE A 100 10.37 11.31 10.70
N SER A 101 9.95 11.77 11.88
CA SER A 101 9.54 13.17 12.09
C SER A 101 10.28 13.85 13.24
N GLY A 102 10.76 13.08 14.22
CA GLY A 102 11.22 13.61 15.50
C GLY A 102 10.07 13.96 16.47
N ASP A 103 8.83 14.00 16.02
CA ASP A 103 7.65 14.34 16.80
C ASP A 103 6.98 13.07 17.38
N ARG A 104 6.88 13.02 18.71
CA ARG A 104 6.27 11.88 19.43
C ARG A 104 4.74 11.84 19.31
N GLU A 105 4.10 12.94 19.01
CA GLU A 105 2.65 13.05 18.90
C GLU A 105 2.14 12.95 17.45
N LEU A 106 3.04 12.94 16.47
CA LEU A 106 2.65 12.91 15.07
C LEU A 106 1.72 11.76 14.72
N TYR A 107 1.91 10.58 15.31
CA TYR A 107 1.04 9.42 15.04
C TYR A 107 -0.44 9.65 15.42
N ARG A 108 -0.71 10.59 16.31
CA ARG A 108 -2.06 11.06 16.64
C ARG A 108 -2.48 12.21 15.72
N ASN A 109 -1.62 13.20 15.59
CA ASN A 109 -1.92 14.45 14.90
C ASN A 109 -2.07 14.26 13.39
N ILE A 110 -1.44 13.24 12.80
CA ILE A 110 -1.56 12.93 11.37
C ILE A 110 -2.99 12.54 10.95
N ILE A 111 -3.85 12.18 11.92
CA ILE A 111 -5.25 11.84 11.68
C ILE A 111 -6.12 13.10 11.65
N GLU A 112 -5.69 14.18 12.31
CA GLU A 112 -6.46 15.42 12.41
C GLU A 112 -6.85 16.02 11.05
N PRO A 113 -5.93 16.16 10.06
CA PRO A 113 -6.29 16.62 8.72
C PRO A 113 -7.27 15.68 7.99
N VAL A 114 -7.23 14.39 8.29
CA VAL A 114 -8.18 13.41 7.74
C VAL A 114 -9.56 13.60 8.35
N GLY A 115 -9.62 13.98 9.63
CA GLY A 115 -10.86 14.31 10.34
C GLY A 115 -11.42 15.71 10.01
N TYR A 116 -10.60 16.61 9.50
CA TYR A 116 -11.04 17.96 9.19
C TYR A 116 -12.10 17.96 8.08
N ARG A 117 -13.30 18.44 8.42
CA ARG A 117 -14.50 18.38 7.57
C ARG A 117 -14.89 16.94 7.15
N ALA A 118 -14.45 15.93 7.90
CA ALA A 118 -14.76 14.54 7.59
C ALA A 118 -16.27 14.28 7.48
N LYS A 119 -17.09 14.98 8.27
CA LYS A 119 -18.55 14.86 8.21
C LYS A 119 -19.09 15.37 6.87
N ASP A 120 -18.67 16.58 6.44
CA ASP A 120 -19.14 17.18 5.20
C ASP A 120 -18.70 16.33 3.98
N HIS A 121 -17.47 15.84 3.99
CA HIS A 121 -16.95 14.95 2.96
C HIS A 121 -17.61 13.59 3.00
N ASN A 122 -17.88 13.04 4.18
CA ASN A 122 -18.54 11.76 4.33
C ASN A 122 -19.98 11.81 3.83
N ASP A 123 -20.73 12.86 4.13
CA ASP A 123 -22.11 13.03 3.68
C ASP A 123 -22.19 13.23 2.16
N ALA A 124 -21.25 13.95 1.56
CA ALA A 124 -21.13 14.08 0.12
C ALA A 124 -20.75 12.74 -0.54
N TYR A 125 -19.81 12.01 0.04
CA TYR A 125 -19.39 10.68 -0.41
C TYR A 125 -20.54 9.67 -0.33
N ILE A 126 -21.28 9.63 0.79
CA ILE A 126 -22.43 8.73 0.96
C ILE A 126 -23.48 9.01 -0.12
N ARG A 127 -23.85 10.27 -0.34
CA ARG A 127 -24.82 10.64 -1.40
C ARG A 127 -24.34 10.22 -2.78
N ALA A 128 -23.06 10.46 -3.10
CA ALA A 128 -22.50 10.08 -4.39
C ALA A 128 -22.45 8.55 -4.56
N ARG A 129 -22.05 7.83 -3.52
CA ARG A 129 -22.06 6.36 -3.50
C ARG A 129 -23.46 5.80 -3.71
N ASP A 130 -24.44 6.31 -2.95
CA ASP A 130 -25.80 5.82 -3.00
C ASP A 130 -26.43 6.10 -4.38
N GLY A 131 -26.16 7.27 -4.96
CA GLY A 131 -26.53 7.58 -6.33
C GLY A 131 -25.90 6.61 -7.36
N LEU A 132 -24.61 6.30 -7.19
CA LEU A 132 -23.93 5.35 -8.06
C LEU A 132 -24.47 3.92 -7.89
N VAL A 133 -24.71 3.48 -6.66
CA VAL A 133 -25.29 2.16 -6.38
C VAL A 133 -26.67 2.04 -7.04
N ASN A 134 -27.54 3.06 -6.91
CA ASN A 134 -28.85 3.07 -7.52
C ASN A 134 -28.76 3.00 -9.06
N LEU A 135 -27.86 3.79 -9.65
CA LEU A 135 -27.64 3.78 -11.10
C LEU A 135 -27.16 2.41 -11.60
N LEU A 136 -26.17 1.83 -10.95
CA LEU A 136 -25.62 0.51 -11.31
C LEU A 136 -26.68 -0.60 -11.10
N THR A 137 -27.47 -0.51 -10.03
CA THR A 137 -28.56 -1.45 -9.79
C THR A 137 -29.61 -1.37 -10.89
N GLN A 138 -30.01 -0.16 -11.27
CA GLN A 138 -30.95 0.03 -12.37
C GLN A 138 -30.40 -0.53 -13.69
N GLN A 139 -29.15 -0.21 -14.03
CA GLN A 139 -28.50 -0.74 -15.23
C GLN A 139 -28.37 -2.27 -15.20
N PHE A 140 -28.14 -2.86 -14.04
CA PHE A 140 -28.10 -4.31 -13.88
C PHE A 140 -29.49 -4.94 -14.10
N VAL A 141 -30.53 -4.38 -13.47
CA VAL A 141 -31.91 -4.86 -13.62
C VAL A 141 -32.34 -4.75 -15.07
N ASP A 142 -32.18 -3.60 -15.70
CA ASP A 142 -32.56 -3.36 -17.11
C ASP A 142 -31.83 -4.30 -18.08
N ARG A 143 -30.61 -4.67 -17.77
CA ARG A 143 -29.77 -5.47 -18.64
C ARG A 143 -29.86 -6.96 -18.41
N PHE A 144 -30.05 -7.39 -17.16
CA PHE A 144 -29.89 -8.78 -16.77
C PHE A 144 -31.08 -9.38 -16.00
N CYS A 145 -32.18 -8.65 -15.83
CA CYS A 145 -33.37 -9.20 -15.21
C CYS A 145 -34.53 -9.27 -16.21
N ASP A 146 -35.46 -10.15 -15.93
CA ASP A 146 -36.74 -10.23 -16.65
C ASP A 146 -37.78 -9.25 -16.08
N GLU A 147 -39.00 -9.27 -16.64
CA GLU A 147 -40.11 -8.41 -16.22
C GLU A 147 -40.56 -8.64 -14.77
N THR A 148 -40.21 -9.77 -14.16
CA THR A 148 -40.52 -10.09 -12.77
C THR A 148 -39.40 -9.63 -11.82
N GLY A 149 -38.25 -9.15 -12.35
CA GLY A 149 -37.03 -8.81 -11.59
C GLY A 149 -36.15 -9.99 -11.29
N ALA A 150 -36.40 -11.18 -11.82
CA ALA A 150 -35.54 -12.35 -11.69
C ALA A 150 -34.33 -12.25 -12.63
N ILE A 151 -33.15 -12.72 -12.17
CA ILE A 151 -31.90 -12.65 -12.96
C ILE A 151 -32.00 -13.65 -14.15
N ASP A 152 -31.77 -13.16 -15.33
CA ASP A 152 -31.51 -13.95 -16.54
C ASP A 152 -30.03 -14.43 -16.51
N TRP A 153 -29.80 -15.56 -15.90
CA TRP A 153 -28.48 -16.16 -15.76
C TRP A 153 -27.77 -16.45 -17.08
N PRO A 154 -28.40 -17.00 -18.13
CA PRO A 154 -27.78 -17.17 -19.42
C PRO A 154 -27.23 -15.83 -19.98
N ARG A 155 -28.05 -14.80 -19.99
CA ARG A 155 -27.67 -13.48 -20.49
C ARG A 155 -26.52 -12.84 -19.69
N LEU A 156 -26.54 -13.00 -18.36
CA LEU A 156 -25.49 -12.51 -17.49
C LEU A 156 -24.17 -13.25 -17.76
N VAL A 157 -24.21 -14.57 -17.93
CA VAL A 157 -23.02 -15.39 -18.22
C VAL A 157 -22.45 -15.05 -19.58
N GLU A 158 -23.28 -14.95 -20.62
CA GLU A 158 -22.85 -14.56 -21.97
C GLU A 158 -22.13 -13.21 -21.96
N ALA A 159 -22.71 -12.20 -21.28
CA ALA A 159 -22.13 -10.87 -21.20
C ALA A 159 -20.75 -10.83 -20.50
N ASN A 160 -20.46 -11.82 -19.66
CA ASN A 160 -19.21 -11.88 -18.89
C ASN A 160 -18.22 -12.94 -19.40
N SER A 161 -18.60 -13.76 -20.38
CA SER A 161 -17.75 -14.89 -20.85
C SER A 161 -16.83 -14.54 -22.02
N GLY A 162 -17.03 -13.37 -22.65
CA GLY A 162 -16.28 -12.97 -23.85
C GLY A 162 -16.59 -13.84 -25.08
N ASN A 163 -16.43 -13.29 -26.27
CA ASN A 163 -16.56 -14.01 -27.52
C ASN A 163 -15.21 -14.64 -27.89
N TYR A 164 -15.02 -15.94 -27.59
CA TYR A 164 -13.93 -16.72 -28.13
C TYR A 164 -14.34 -17.33 -29.47
N ASP A 165 -13.68 -16.93 -30.54
CA ASP A 165 -13.74 -17.61 -31.82
C ASP A 165 -12.80 -18.83 -31.74
N LEU A 166 -13.37 -19.96 -31.28
CA LEU A 166 -12.64 -21.21 -31.12
C LEU A 166 -12.04 -21.72 -32.43
N ASP A 167 -12.72 -21.50 -33.55
CA ASP A 167 -12.26 -21.92 -34.89
C ASP A 167 -10.99 -21.19 -35.31
N LYS A 168 -10.81 -19.95 -34.87
CA LYS A 168 -9.58 -19.18 -35.13
C LYS A 168 -8.46 -19.44 -34.13
N THR A 169 -8.80 -19.68 -32.86
CA THR A 169 -7.81 -19.84 -31.79
C THR A 169 -7.40 -21.28 -31.54
N MET A 170 -8.27 -22.23 -31.80
CA MET A 170 -8.06 -23.66 -31.62
C MET A 170 -8.72 -24.48 -32.75
N PRO A 171 -8.17 -24.42 -33.96
CA PRO A 171 -8.71 -25.18 -35.07
C PRO A 171 -8.64 -26.69 -34.76
N GLY A 172 -9.79 -27.38 -34.81
CA GLY A 172 -9.90 -28.81 -34.55
C GLY A 172 -10.59 -29.21 -33.23
N LEU A 173 -11.17 -28.26 -32.50
CA LEU A 173 -12.00 -28.51 -31.30
C LEU A 173 -13.53 -28.44 -31.59
N SER A 174 -13.92 -28.34 -32.84
CA SER A 174 -15.33 -28.35 -33.27
C SER A 174 -15.86 -29.75 -33.46
#